data_6390e29e44f43786e202904b49759cca
#
_entry.id   6390e29e44f43786e202904b49759cca
#
_cell.length_a   1.000
_cell.length_b   1.000
_cell.length_c   1.000
_cell.angle_alpha   90.00
_cell.angle_beta   90.00
_cell.angle_gamma   90.00
#
_symmetry.space_group_name_H-M   'P 1'
#
loop_
_entity.id
_entity.type
_entity.pdbx_description
1 polymer ?
#
loop_
_entity_poly.entity_id
_entity_poly.type
_entity_poly.pdbx_seq_one_letter_code
_entity_poly.pdbx_strand_id
1 'polypeptide(L)'
;LAVQEAQLQLVTSRLDEISYFLAFSQKRLGKYKTVVWPENQLIQSLRAYPVSRRILSDLVGPVANVETESLFFTICLMTALQGELRDTKLEFLLDISGEIIRKMELLAVVQFEQPRELLMNVYYHLVPAYFRINYGFYLPNVLIKDIRQSYRSLYHLCEQALDPLEKLTKRSIPSEEIGFFTILFGGEIFGQKNEQRQEKLKALIVCPSGISSSLILQSELRRLFPMIEFKETNAVREIENVSEKSYDIIFSTVPIETAKKVYFTKPIMSSLEKNQLMHQVQSDWLLPGISMPDVKDILDALKPYISLKKGVTEAQLYRVLHRKMNKILEKEEDLRPMLSELLTTETVQVLPEVADWRAGITEAAKPLLKNGSITEKYIDAMIQKVESFGPFIHICPDVALPHARPEDGVNQLGMSLLKIQKSVDLLEDPKHEIHLFICLAASDNETHLRALSSLTKILSKKESLHRLVAAETVPEILSIIQEGEK
;
A
#
# COMPACT_ATOMS: atom_id res chain seq x y z
N LEU A 1 2.25 2.43 -34.01
CA LEU A 1 1.15 3.03 -34.79
C LEU A 1 -0.20 2.43 -34.42
N ALA A 2 -0.52 1.16 -34.69
CA ALA A 2 -1.86 0.57 -34.42
C ALA A 2 -2.29 0.68 -32.95
N VAL A 3 -1.38 0.51 -31.99
CA VAL A 3 -1.61 0.67 -30.55
C VAL A 3 -1.92 2.13 -30.18
N GLN A 4 -1.20 3.07 -30.80
CA GLN A 4 -1.42 4.51 -30.60
C GLN A 4 -2.73 4.99 -31.24
N GLU A 5 -3.07 4.52 -32.44
CA GLU A 5 -4.35 4.80 -33.10
C GLU A 5 -5.55 4.34 -32.27
N ALA A 6 -5.39 3.24 -31.53
CA ALA A 6 -6.41 2.73 -30.62
C ALA A 6 -6.40 3.40 -29.24
N GLN A 7 -5.54 4.39 -29.02
CA GLN A 7 -5.36 5.08 -27.73
C GLN A 7 -5.02 4.13 -26.56
N LEU A 8 -4.32 3.02 -26.87
CA LEU A 8 -3.81 2.12 -25.85
C LEU A 8 -2.42 2.59 -25.42
N GLN A 9 -2.22 2.74 -24.13
CA GLN A 9 -0.91 3.04 -23.55
C GLN A 9 -0.32 1.76 -22.99
N LEU A 10 0.93 1.47 -23.33
CA LEU A 10 1.65 0.30 -22.87
C LEU A 10 2.83 0.72 -22.01
N VAL A 11 3.13 -0.06 -20.99
CA VAL A 11 4.33 0.13 -20.15
C VAL A 11 5.56 0.03 -21.04
N THR A 12 6.35 1.09 -21.13
CA THR A 12 7.49 1.19 -22.04
C THR A 12 8.50 0.06 -21.84
N SER A 13 8.78 -0.32 -20.60
CA SER A 13 9.69 -1.43 -20.26
C SER A 13 9.19 -2.80 -20.71
N ARG A 14 7.91 -2.94 -21.09
CA ARG A 14 7.32 -4.19 -21.57
C ARG A 14 7.15 -4.26 -23.10
N LEU A 15 7.49 -3.20 -23.82
CA LEU A 15 7.43 -3.20 -25.29
C LEU A 15 8.35 -4.23 -25.90
N ASP A 16 9.52 -4.45 -25.30
CA ASP A 16 10.46 -5.49 -25.75
C ASP A 16 9.87 -6.88 -25.56
N GLU A 17 9.23 -7.17 -24.42
CA GLU A 17 8.55 -8.44 -24.18
C GLU A 17 7.45 -8.70 -25.24
N ILE A 18 6.62 -7.70 -25.52
CA ILE A 18 5.57 -7.78 -26.54
C ILE A 18 6.18 -8.02 -27.91
N SER A 19 7.28 -7.35 -28.22
CA SER A 19 8.00 -7.53 -29.49
C SER A 19 8.58 -8.94 -29.61
N TYR A 20 9.12 -9.51 -28.53
CA TYR A 20 9.55 -10.92 -28.51
C TYR A 20 8.37 -11.87 -28.69
N PHE A 21 7.23 -11.64 -28.01
CA PHE A 21 6.03 -12.46 -28.21
C PHE A 21 5.56 -12.43 -29.66
N LEU A 22 5.57 -11.28 -30.32
CA LEU A 22 5.23 -11.15 -31.74
C LEU A 22 6.20 -11.92 -32.63
N ALA A 23 7.50 -11.79 -32.41
CA ALA A 23 8.53 -12.49 -33.18
C ALA A 23 8.43 -14.02 -33.01
N PHE A 24 8.17 -14.50 -31.79
CA PHE A 24 7.94 -15.93 -31.54
C PHE A 24 6.64 -16.41 -32.18
N SER A 25 5.56 -15.64 -32.10
CA SER A 25 4.28 -15.97 -32.74
C SER A 25 4.43 -16.05 -34.25
N GLN A 26 5.11 -15.10 -34.89
CA GLN A 26 5.40 -15.10 -36.31
C GLN A 26 6.17 -16.37 -36.73
N LYS A 27 7.24 -16.71 -36.00
CA LYS A 27 8.05 -17.90 -36.28
C LYS A 27 7.27 -19.20 -36.07
N ARG A 28 6.40 -19.26 -35.07
CA ARG A 28 5.56 -20.40 -34.72
C ARG A 28 4.47 -20.61 -35.78
N LEU A 29 3.78 -19.55 -36.15
CA LEU A 29 2.72 -19.57 -37.16
C LEU A 29 3.26 -19.94 -38.54
N GLY A 30 4.45 -19.46 -38.91
CA GLY A 30 5.15 -19.88 -40.13
C GLY A 30 5.48 -21.40 -40.23
N LYS A 31 5.38 -22.11 -39.08
CA LYS A 31 5.50 -23.56 -38.99
C LYS A 31 4.16 -24.29 -38.82
N TYR A 32 3.04 -23.59 -39.04
CA TYR A 32 1.66 -24.09 -38.89
C TYR A 32 1.33 -24.60 -37.47
N LYS A 33 2.05 -24.13 -36.46
CA LYS A 33 1.78 -24.43 -35.05
C LYS A 33 0.94 -23.32 -34.45
N THR A 34 -0.34 -23.58 -34.23
CA THR A 34 -1.29 -22.63 -33.59
C THR A 34 -1.50 -22.99 -32.12
N VAL A 35 -1.75 -21.98 -31.29
CA VAL A 35 -2.25 -22.17 -29.92
C VAL A 35 -3.75 -22.38 -30.03
N VAL A 36 -4.27 -23.44 -29.43
CA VAL A 36 -5.71 -23.61 -29.25
C VAL A 36 -6.10 -22.85 -27.98
N TRP A 37 -6.81 -21.76 -28.14
CA TRP A 37 -7.33 -20.96 -27.05
C TRP A 37 -8.85 -21.01 -27.09
N PRO A 38 -9.55 -21.28 -25.98
CA PRO A 38 -11.00 -21.31 -25.98
C PRO A 38 -11.57 -19.94 -26.37
N GLU A 39 -12.65 -19.95 -27.11
CA GLU A 39 -13.37 -18.72 -27.43
C GLU A 39 -13.70 -17.96 -26.14
N ASN A 40 -13.43 -16.67 -26.16
CA ASN A 40 -13.68 -15.81 -25.01
C ASN A 40 -14.35 -14.51 -25.47
N GLN A 41 -15.65 -14.43 -25.24
CA GLN A 41 -16.48 -13.29 -25.65
C GLN A 41 -16.00 -11.96 -25.04
N LEU A 42 -15.52 -11.99 -23.79
CA LEU A 42 -14.96 -10.79 -23.15
C LEU A 42 -13.77 -10.28 -23.97
N ILE A 43 -12.78 -11.15 -24.26
CA ILE A 43 -11.56 -10.75 -24.98
C ILE A 43 -11.90 -10.23 -26.38
N GLN A 44 -12.81 -10.89 -27.10
CA GLN A 44 -13.24 -10.46 -28.43
C GLN A 44 -13.96 -9.11 -28.44
N SER A 45 -14.61 -8.74 -27.33
CA SER A 45 -15.33 -7.47 -27.17
C SER A 45 -14.44 -6.29 -26.76
N LEU A 46 -13.18 -6.53 -26.35
CA LEU A 46 -12.25 -5.49 -25.94
C LEU A 46 -11.75 -4.64 -27.11
N ARG A 47 -11.52 -3.35 -26.88
CA ARG A 47 -10.90 -2.45 -27.87
C ARG A 47 -9.51 -2.91 -28.35
N ALA A 48 -8.80 -3.66 -27.53
CA ALA A 48 -7.49 -4.23 -27.88
C ALA A 48 -7.58 -5.37 -28.90
N TYR A 49 -8.73 -6.05 -29.03
CA TYR A 49 -8.85 -7.20 -29.91
C TYR A 49 -8.71 -6.86 -31.42
N PRO A 50 -9.40 -5.88 -31.99
CA PRO A 50 -9.21 -5.49 -33.40
C PRO A 50 -7.78 -5.00 -33.66
N VAL A 51 -7.11 -4.38 -32.69
CA VAL A 51 -5.70 -3.97 -32.78
C VAL A 51 -4.80 -5.18 -32.89
N SER A 52 -4.99 -6.16 -32.00
CA SER A 52 -4.25 -7.44 -32.02
C SER A 52 -4.41 -8.18 -33.35
N ARG A 53 -5.65 -8.25 -33.85
CA ARG A 53 -5.97 -8.88 -35.11
C ARG A 53 -5.28 -8.18 -36.29
N ARG A 54 -5.29 -6.85 -36.34
CA ARG A 54 -4.59 -6.08 -37.37
C ARG A 54 -3.08 -6.32 -37.33
N ILE A 55 -2.46 -6.21 -36.17
CA ILE A 55 -1.00 -6.41 -36.01
C ILE A 55 -0.58 -7.81 -36.48
N LEU A 56 -1.34 -8.85 -36.09
CA LEU A 56 -1.02 -10.21 -36.49
C LEU A 56 -1.25 -10.44 -37.99
N SER A 57 -2.32 -9.89 -38.56
CA SER A 57 -2.57 -9.99 -40.01
C SER A 57 -1.47 -9.31 -40.84
N ASP A 58 -0.97 -8.16 -40.39
CA ASP A 58 0.11 -7.41 -41.06
C ASP A 58 1.45 -8.16 -40.96
N LEU A 59 1.69 -8.88 -39.85
CA LEU A 59 2.95 -9.57 -39.60
C LEU A 59 3.05 -10.97 -40.27
N VAL A 60 1.95 -11.68 -40.36
CA VAL A 60 1.95 -13.10 -40.72
C VAL A 60 1.22 -13.38 -42.06
N GLY A 61 0.47 -12.39 -42.54
CA GLY A 61 -0.39 -12.56 -43.71
C GLY A 61 -1.64 -13.43 -43.43
N PRO A 62 -2.35 -13.88 -44.46
CA PRO A 62 -3.57 -14.70 -44.31
C PRO A 62 -3.19 -16.11 -43.84
N VAL A 63 -3.27 -16.32 -42.51
CA VAL A 63 -2.99 -17.64 -41.88
C VAL A 63 -4.29 -18.20 -41.29
N ALA A 64 -4.46 -19.52 -41.39
CA ALA A 64 -5.49 -20.23 -40.64
C ALA A 64 -5.33 -19.97 -39.12
N ASN A 65 -6.42 -19.64 -38.42
CA ASN A 65 -6.46 -19.40 -36.99
C ASN A 65 -5.92 -18.03 -36.48
N VAL A 66 -5.91 -16.98 -37.31
CA VAL A 66 -5.59 -15.60 -36.87
C VAL A 66 -6.48 -15.16 -35.68
N GLU A 67 -7.71 -15.63 -35.60
CA GLU A 67 -8.64 -15.30 -34.52
C GLU A 67 -8.16 -15.80 -33.15
N THR A 68 -7.75 -17.06 -33.07
CA THR A 68 -7.25 -17.67 -31.82
C THR A 68 -5.95 -17.02 -31.36
N GLU A 69 -5.05 -16.72 -32.30
CA GLU A 69 -3.80 -16.01 -32.01
C GLU A 69 -4.07 -14.56 -31.59
N SER A 70 -5.10 -13.94 -32.16
CA SER A 70 -5.51 -12.57 -31.77
C SER A 70 -6.06 -12.53 -30.35
N LEU A 71 -6.77 -13.57 -29.88
CA LEU A 71 -7.17 -13.69 -28.48
C LEU A 71 -5.96 -13.70 -27.55
N PHE A 72 -4.98 -14.58 -27.83
CA PHE A 72 -3.76 -14.69 -27.04
C PHE A 72 -2.98 -13.36 -27.02
N PHE A 73 -2.79 -12.75 -28.19
CA PHE A 73 -2.05 -11.50 -28.29
C PHE A 73 -2.80 -10.34 -27.62
N THR A 74 -4.13 -10.34 -27.66
CA THR A 74 -4.95 -9.35 -26.90
C THR A 74 -4.69 -9.48 -25.42
N ILE A 75 -4.64 -10.70 -24.87
CA ILE A 75 -4.32 -10.93 -23.47
C ILE A 75 -2.92 -10.38 -23.16
N CYS A 76 -1.92 -10.66 -24.02
CA CYS A 76 -0.57 -10.11 -23.84
C CYS A 76 -0.56 -8.59 -23.79
N LEU A 77 -1.30 -7.90 -24.69
CA LEU A 77 -1.45 -6.45 -24.66
C LEU A 77 -2.10 -5.99 -23.36
N MET A 78 -3.21 -6.63 -22.94
CA MET A 78 -3.93 -6.28 -21.71
C MET A 78 -3.07 -6.40 -20.46
N THR A 79 -2.15 -7.37 -20.39
CA THR A 79 -1.22 -7.52 -19.26
C THR A 79 -0.18 -6.40 -19.16
N ALA A 80 0.05 -5.65 -20.22
CA ALA A 80 1.06 -4.61 -20.32
C ALA A 80 0.48 -3.19 -20.42
N LEU A 81 -0.83 -3.03 -20.24
CA LEU A 81 -1.47 -1.73 -20.26
C LEU A 81 -1.03 -0.83 -19.12
N GLN A 82 -1.00 0.47 -19.39
CA GLN A 82 -0.72 1.54 -18.43
C GLN A 82 -1.67 2.72 -18.69
N GLY A 83 -2.08 3.40 -17.59
CA GLY A 83 -2.85 4.64 -17.67
C GLY A 83 -4.31 4.46 -18.06
N GLU A 84 -4.91 5.52 -18.60
CA GLU A 84 -6.34 5.55 -18.91
C GLU A 84 -6.75 4.47 -19.91
N LEU A 85 -7.60 3.57 -19.45
CA LEU A 85 -8.28 2.59 -20.29
C LEU A 85 -9.78 2.87 -20.28
N ARG A 86 -10.34 3.30 -21.40
CA ARG A 86 -11.77 3.55 -21.56
C ARG A 86 -12.40 2.37 -22.32
N ASP A 87 -12.62 1.27 -21.63
CA ASP A 87 -13.31 0.09 -22.18
C ASP A 87 -14.49 -0.28 -21.28
N THR A 88 -15.70 -0.02 -21.75
CA THR A 88 -16.94 -0.27 -21.00
C THR A 88 -17.15 -1.74 -20.64
N LYS A 89 -16.47 -2.65 -21.33
CA LYS A 89 -16.54 -4.09 -21.05
C LYS A 89 -15.78 -4.47 -19.76
N LEU A 90 -14.99 -3.55 -19.21
CA LEU A 90 -14.20 -3.76 -18.00
C LEU A 90 -14.72 -2.94 -16.80
N GLU A 91 -15.90 -2.30 -16.93
CA GLU A 91 -16.50 -1.51 -15.83
C GLU A 91 -16.74 -2.33 -14.56
N PHE A 92 -16.98 -3.65 -14.67
CA PHE A 92 -17.09 -4.52 -13.50
C PHE A 92 -15.82 -4.52 -12.61
N LEU A 93 -14.65 -4.25 -13.18
CA LEU A 93 -13.40 -4.09 -12.42
C LEU A 93 -13.36 -2.76 -11.66
N LEU A 94 -14.13 -1.76 -12.05
CA LEU A 94 -14.28 -0.53 -11.29
C LEU A 94 -15.02 -0.79 -9.97
N ASP A 95 -16.06 -1.61 -9.99
CA ASP A 95 -16.77 -2.03 -8.79
C ASP A 95 -15.86 -2.81 -7.84
N ILE A 96 -15.10 -3.76 -8.38
CA ILE A 96 -14.08 -4.52 -7.61
C ILE A 96 -13.02 -3.58 -7.02
N SER A 97 -12.57 -2.56 -7.78
CA SER A 97 -11.64 -1.55 -7.28
C SER A 97 -12.22 -0.80 -6.07
N GLY A 98 -13.50 -0.42 -6.14
CA GLY A 98 -14.21 0.21 -5.03
C GLY A 98 -14.34 -0.71 -3.81
N GLU A 99 -14.59 -2.01 -4.01
CA GLU A 99 -14.63 -2.99 -2.92
C GLU A 99 -13.26 -3.17 -2.25
N ILE A 100 -12.17 -3.24 -3.04
CA ILE A 100 -10.81 -3.33 -2.53
C ILE A 100 -10.46 -2.10 -1.69
N ILE A 101 -10.80 -0.89 -2.18
CA ILE A 101 -10.55 0.37 -1.45
C ILE A 101 -11.32 0.37 -0.12
N ARG A 102 -12.63 0.10 -0.14
CA ARG A 102 -13.45 0.04 1.09
C ARG A 102 -12.88 -0.96 2.09
N LYS A 103 -12.45 -2.12 1.61
CA LYS A 103 -11.85 -3.15 2.46
C LYS A 103 -10.50 -2.70 3.01
N MET A 104 -9.70 -1.99 2.23
CA MET A 104 -8.44 -1.40 2.69
C MET A 104 -8.67 -0.31 3.74
N GLU A 105 -9.65 0.59 3.54
CA GLU A 105 -10.04 1.60 4.52
C GLU A 105 -10.46 0.96 5.85
N LEU A 106 -11.25 -0.13 5.78
CA LEU A 106 -11.69 -0.87 6.96
C LEU A 106 -10.52 -1.54 7.69
N LEU A 107 -9.66 -2.26 6.96
CA LEU A 107 -8.58 -3.04 7.55
C LEU A 107 -7.44 -2.15 8.08
N ALA A 108 -7.13 -1.07 7.40
CA ALA A 108 -6.08 -0.14 7.80
C ALA A 108 -6.61 0.99 8.71
N VAL A 109 -7.94 1.08 8.89
CA VAL A 109 -8.61 2.17 9.63
C VAL A 109 -8.13 3.55 9.18
N VAL A 110 -8.10 3.73 7.86
CA VAL A 110 -7.75 4.99 7.21
C VAL A 110 -8.92 5.48 6.38
N GLN A 111 -8.95 6.77 6.10
CA GLN A 111 -9.88 7.36 5.14
C GLN A 111 -9.07 8.08 4.07
N PHE A 112 -9.28 7.73 2.81
CA PHE A 112 -8.57 8.36 1.71
C PHE A 112 -9.19 9.72 1.36
N GLU A 113 -8.35 10.75 1.23
CA GLU A 113 -8.81 12.13 0.99
C GLU A 113 -9.32 12.34 -0.44
N GLN A 114 -8.74 11.62 -1.42
CA GLN A 114 -9.06 11.74 -2.84
C GLN A 114 -9.65 10.43 -3.41
N PRO A 115 -10.85 10.01 -2.97
CA PRO A 115 -11.40 8.69 -3.27
C PRO A 115 -11.62 8.44 -4.77
N ARG A 116 -11.90 9.49 -5.56
CA ARG A 116 -12.09 9.35 -7.01
C ARG A 116 -10.77 9.09 -7.73
N GLU A 117 -9.71 9.78 -7.36
CA GLU A 117 -8.39 9.63 -7.94
C GLU A 117 -7.82 8.25 -7.57
N LEU A 118 -7.90 7.88 -6.30
CA LEU A 118 -7.51 6.56 -5.83
C LEU A 118 -8.26 5.44 -6.56
N LEU A 119 -9.60 5.59 -6.75
CA LEU A 119 -10.40 4.61 -7.46
C LEU A 119 -9.87 4.39 -8.89
N MET A 120 -9.53 5.47 -9.59
CA MET A 120 -8.97 5.36 -10.95
C MET A 120 -7.57 4.75 -10.94
N ASN A 121 -6.72 5.12 -9.98
CA ASN A 121 -5.38 4.56 -9.83
C ASN A 121 -5.42 3.05 -9.56
N VAL A 122 -6.31 2.62 -8.65
CA VAL A 122 -6.54 1.19 -8.36
C VAL A 122 -7.09 0.48 -9.59
N TYR A 123 -8.07 1.05 -10.28
CA TYR A 123 -8.67 0.48 -11.49
C TYR A 123 -7.63 0.28 -12.61
N TYR A 124 -6.82 1.30 -12.91
CA TYR A 124 -5.79 1.20 -13.96
C TYR A 124 -4.72 0.17 -13.63
N HIS A 125 -4.46 -0.07 -12.35
CA HIS A 125 -3.56 -1.13 -11.92
C HIS A 125 -4.25 -2.51 -11.92
N LEU A 126 -5.53 -2.56 -11.51
CA LEU A 126 -6.32 -3.77 -11.41
C LEU A 126 -6.57 -4.44 -12.77
N VAL A 127 -6.83 -3.64 -13.81
CA VAL A 127 -7.11 -4.18 -15.15
C VAL A 127 -5.97 -5.08 -15.64
N PRO A 128 -4.72 -4.63 -15.78
CA PRO A 128 -3.66 -5.52 -16.22
C PRO A 128 -3.37 -6.66 -15.23
N ALA A 129 -3.52 -6.44 -13.92
CA ALA A 129 -3.37 -7.48 -12.90
C ALA A 129 -4.42 -8.60 -13.07
N TYR A 130 -5.68 -8.25 -13.33
CA TYR A 130 -6.75 -9.21 -13.61
C TYR A 130 -6.39 -10.14 -14.78
N PHE A 131 -5.87 -9.59 -15.88
CA PHE A 131 -5.45 -10.41 -17.02
C PHE A 131 -4.25 -11.27 -16.68
N ARG A 132 -3.25 -10.75 -15.95
CA ARG A 132 -2.09 -11.55 -15.52
C ARG A 132 -2.53 -12.72 -14.64
N ILE A 133 -3.36 -12.49 -13.65
CA ILE A 133 -3.82 -13.51 -12.71
C ILE A 133 -4.69 -14.54 -13.43
N ASN A 134 -5.67 -14.10 -14.21
CA ASN A 134 -6.63 -14.98 -14.87
C ASN A 134 -5.96 -15.91 -15.91
N TYR A 135 -4.95 -15.41 -16.59
CA TYR A 135 -4.30 -16.14 -17.68
C TYR A 135 -2.91 -16.68 -17.33
N GLY A 136 -2.50 -16.52 -16.08
CA GLY A 136 -1.25 -17.09 -15.56
C GLY A 136 0.02 -16.39 -16.09
N PHE A 137 -0.06 -15.12 -16.42
CA PHE A 137 1.11 -14.31 -16.77
C PHE A 137 1.84 -13.87 -15.50
N TYR A 138 3.13 -14.13 -15.47
CA TYR A 138 3.97 -13.71 -14.37
C TYR A 138 4.62 -12.34 -14.66
N LEU A 139 4.50 -11.41 -13.74
CA LEU A 139 5.21 -10.14 -13.78
C LEU A 139 6.16 -10.08 -12.57
N PRO A 140 7.49 -10.19 -12.78
CA PRO A 140 8.42 -10.10 -11.67
C PRO A 140 8.37 -8.72 -11.01
N ASN A 141 8.28 -8.70 -9.69
CA ASN A 141 8.41 -7.49 -8.88
C ASN A 141 9.79 -7.50 -8.21
N VAL A 142 10.73 -6.77 -8.78
CA VAL A 142 12.11 -6.70 -8.27
C VAL A 142 12.18 -6.13 -6.85
N LEU A 143 11.16 -5.40 -6.41
CA LEU A 143 11.08 -4.75 -5.10
C LEU A 143 10.39 -5.63 -4.05
N ILE A 144 9.92 -6.83 -4.39
CA ILE A 144 9.09 -7.64 -3.49
C ILE A 144 9.76 -7.95 -2.15
N LYS A 145 11.07 -8.15 -2.13
CA LYS A 145 11.83 -8.38 -0.89
C LYS A 145 11.85 -7.13 -0.01
N ASP A 146 12.11 -5.97 -0.62
CA ASP A 146 12.18 -4.69 0.09
C ASP A 146 10.79 -4.28 0.60
N ILE A 147 9.73 -4.51 -0.20
CA ILE A 147 8.34 -4.28 0.20
C ILE A 147 7.99 -5.11 1.43
N ARG A 148 8.26 -6.42 1.41
CA ARG A 148 7.98 -7.31 2.54
C ARG A 148 8.79 -6.99 3.78
N GLN A 149 9.96 -6.41 3.63
CA GLN A 149 10.83 -6.02 4.75
C GLN A 149 10.42 -4.66 5.32
N SER A 150 10.22 -3.65 4.46
CA SER A 150 9.99 -2.25 4.87
C SER A 150 8.52 -1.91 5.11
N TYR A 151 7.58 -2.66 4.49
CA TYR A 151 6.14 -2.41 4.55
C TYR A 151 5.36 -3.68 4.91
N ARG A 152 5.91 -4.50 5.82
CA ARG A 152 5.35 -5.82 6.20
C ARG A 152 3.89 -5.75 6.60
N SER A 153 3.54 -4.80 7.48
CA SER A 153 2.18 -4.64 7.99
C SER A 153 1.22 -4.24 6.88
N LEU A 154 1.61 -3.27 6.05
CA LEU A 154 0.80 -2.83 4.92
C LEU A 154 0.63 -3.94 3.88
N TYR A 155 1.69 -4.71 3.59
CA TYR A 155 1.62 -5.87 2.69
C TYR A 155 0.57 -6.89 3.14
N HIS A 156 0.53 -7.19 4.44
CA HIS A 156 -0.47 -8.10 5.02
C HIS A 156 -1.90 -7.56 4.92
N LEU A 157 -2.09 -6.27 5.15
CA LEU A 157 -3.41 -5.64 5.00
C LEU A 157 -3.86 -5.64 3.53
N CYS A 158 -2.95 -5.37 2.60
CA CYS A 158 -3.22 -5.44 1.17
C CYS A 158 -3.58 -6.88 0.72
N GLU A 159 -2.89 -7.90 1.22
CA GLU A 159 -3.20 -9.30 0.94
C GLU A 159 -4.66 -9.62 1.27
N GLN A 160 -5.15 -9.15 2.43
CA GLN A 160 -6.53 -9.34 2.84
C GLN A 160 -7.51 -8.43 2.07
N ALA A 161 -7.11 -7.21 1.73
CA ALA A 161 -7.94 -6.28 0.98
C ALA A 161 -8.22 -6.76 -0.46
N LEU A 162 -7.35 -7.59 -1.04
CA LEU A 162 -7.48 -8.14 -2.38
C LEU A 162 -8.42 -9.36 -2.50
N ASP A 163 -9.04 -9.82 -1.41
CA ASP A 163 -10.03 -10.92 -1.42
C ASP A 163 -11.17 -10.76 -2.48
N PRO A 164 -11.72 -9.56 -2.80
CA PRO A 164 -12.67 -9.41 -3.88
C PRO A 164 -12.11 -9.85 -5.25
N LEU A 165 -10.84 -9.55 -5.51
CA LEU A 165 -10.16 -9.98 -6.74
C LEU A 165 -9.92 -11.49 -6.75
N GLU A 166 -9.54 -12.08 -5.63
CA GLU A 166 -9.37 -13.52 -5.48
C GLU A 166 -10.68 -14.27 -5.71
N LYS A 167 -11.79 -13.78 -5.17
CA LYS A 167 -13.13 -14.32 -5.41
C LYS A 167 -13.56 -14.22 -6.88
N LEU A 168 -13.25 -13.11 -7.52
CA LEU A 168 -13.56 -12.88 -8.93
C LEU A 168 -12.79 -13.86 -9.84
N THR A 169 -11.48 -13.98 -9.62
CA THR A 169 -10.60 -14.79 -10.48
C THR A 169 -10.61 -16.27 -10.10
N LYS A 170 -11.08 -16.61 -8.89
CA LYS A 170 -10.98 -17.97 -8.29
C LYS A 170 -9.55 -18.50 -8.27
N ARG A 171 -8.58 -17.61 -8.16
CA ARG A 171 -7.14 -17.89 -8.11
C ARG A 171 -6.49 -17.09 -6.99
N SER A 172 -5.51 -17.68 -6.32
CA SER A 172 -4.69 -16.97 -5.34
C SER A 172 -3.93 -15.82 -6.00
N ILE A 173 -3.85 -14.70 -5.30
CA ILE A 173 -3.14 -13.51 -5.79
C ILE A 173 -1.62 -13.74 -5.62
N PRO A 174 -0.82 -13.63 -6.70
CA PRO A 174 0.64 -13.75 -6.59
C PRO A 174 1.24 -12.68 -5.67
N SER A 175 2.31 -13.06 -4.99
CA SER A 175 3.03 -12.17 -4.06
C SER A 175 3.49 -10.86 -4.70
N GLU A 176 3.86 -10.94 -5.97
CA GLU A 176 4.29 -9.80 -6.78
C GLU A 176 3.16 -8.80 -6.99
N GLU A 177 1.96 -9.28 -7.27
CA GLU A 177 0.77 -8.42 -7.43
C GLU A 177 0.38 -7.78 -6.10
N ILE A 178 0.36 -8.54 -4.99
CA ILE A 178 0.15 -7.97 -3.65
C ILE A 178 1.17 -6.86 -3.38
N GLY A 179 2.44 -7.08 -3.77
CA GLY A 179 3.50 -6.07 -3.64
C GLY A 179 3.21 -4.80 -4.43
N PHE A 180 2.70 -4.89 -5.66
CA PHE A 180 2.33 -3.71 -6.45
C PHE A 180 1.17 -2.93 -5.83
N PHE A 181 0.12 -3.61 -5.32
CA PHE A 181 -0.96 -2.95 -4.59
C PHE A 181 -0.48 -2.35 -3.26
N THR A 182 0.47 -3.01 -2.57
CA THR A 182 1.10 -2.46 -1.35
C THR A 182 1.79 -1.13 -1.63
N ILE A 183 2.51 -1.02 -2.74
CA ILE A 183 3.15 0.22 -3.18
C ILE A 183 2.09 1.30 -3.46
N LEU A 184 1.01 0.95 -4.17
CA LEU A 184 -0.03 1.89 -4.52
C LEU A 184 -0.70 2.47 -3.27
N PHE A 185 -1.19 1.62 -2.36
CA PHE A 185 -1.82 2.07 -1.12
C PHE A 185 -0.83 2.76 -0.17
N GLY A 186 0.44 2.30 -0.16
CA GLY A 186 1.49 2.95 0.61
C GLY A 186 1.73 4.39 0.18
N GLY A 187 1.74 4.65 -1.14
CA GLY A 187 1.82 6.00 -1.69
C GLY A 187 0.72 6.91 -1.18
N GLU A 188 -0.52 6.43 -1.14
CA GLU A 188 -1.68 7.20 -0.66
C GLU A 188 -1.65 7.40 0.86
N ILE A 189 -1.37 6.36 1.65
CA ILE A 189 -1.37 6.43 3.12
C ILE A 189 -0.25 7.33 3.64
N PHE A 190 0.95 7.20 3.07
CA PHE A 190 2.13 7.94 3.53
C PHE A 190 2.29 9.31 2.86
N GLY A 191 1.58 9.56 1.73
CA GLY A 191 1.65 10.79 0.95
C GLY A 191 0.86 11.96 1.54
N GLN A 192 -0.10 11.72 2.41
CA GLN A 192 -1.08 12.72 2.89
C GLN A 192 -0.56 13.77 3.89
N LYS A 193 0.71 13.77 4.24
CA LYS A 193 1.29 14.78 5.13
C LYS A 193 2.18 15.75 4.37
N ASN A 194 1.69 16.92 3.99
CA ASN A 194 2.39 18.21 4.01
C ASN A 194 1.78 19.26 3.04
N GLU A 195 0.81 20.03 3.51
CA GLU A 195 0.49 21.33 2.89
C GLU A 195 0.64 22.44 3.92
N GLN A 196 1.84 23.00 4.05
CA GLN A 196 2.05 24.36 4.54
C GLN A 196 2.92 25.13 3.55
N ARG A 197 2.35 26.25 3.04
CA ARG A 197 2.94 27.11 1.99
C ARG A 197 4.15 27.89 2.50
N GLN A 198 5.33 27.54 2.00
CA GLN A 198 6.48 28.43 1.77
C GLN A 198 6.93 28.23 0.33
N GLU A 199 7.61 29.23 -0.30
CA GLU A 199 8.18 29.02 -1.65
C GLU A 199 9.12 27.81 -1.61
N LYS A 200 8.62 26.70 -2.10
CA LYS A 200 9.33 25.41 -2.08
C LYS A 200 10.16 25.25 -3.32
N LEU A 201 11.37 24.73 -3.16
CA LEU A 201 12.16 24.22 -4.27
C LEU A 201 11.33 23.19 -5.06
N LYS A 202 11.28 23.31 -6.38
CA LYS A 202 10.44 22.45 -7.23
C LYS A 202 11.25 21.29 -7.78
N ALA A 203 10.78 20.08 -7.57
CA ALA A 203 11.41 18.86 -8.04
C ALA A 203 10.52 18.06 -8.99
N LEU A 204 11.15 17.47 -9.99
CA LEU A 204 10.54 16.54 -10.91
C LEU A 204 10.91 15.11 -10.48
N ILE A 205 9.94 14.19 -10.49
CA ILE A 205 10.18 12.77 -10.24
C ILE A 205 10.07 12.00 -11.55
N VAL A 206 11.10 11.21 -11.88
CA VAL A 206 11.14 10.39 -13.08
C VAL A 206 11.31 8.93 -12.71
N CYS A 207 10.25 8.17 -12.91
CA CYS A 207 10.24 6.74 -12.63
C CYS A 207 9.49 5.98 -13.76
N PRO A 208 10.20 5.41 -14.74
CA PRO A 208 9.56 4.70 -15.85
C PRO A 208 8.96 3.35 -15.45
N SER A 209 9.12 2.91 -14.21
CA SER A 209 8.60 1.63 -13.71
C SER A 209 7.08 1.59 -13.47
N GLY A 210 6.36 2.68 -13.84
CA GLY A 210 4.90 2.76 -13.76
C GLY A 210 4.38 3.57 -12.56
N ILE A 211 3.05 3.78 -12.53
CA ILE A 211 2.35 4.66 -11.58
C ILE A 211 2.64 4.29 -10.12
N SER A 212 2.59 3.00 -9.79
CA SER A 212 2.77 2.53 -8.40
C SER A 212 4.17 2.83 -7.84
N SER A 213 5.22 2.67 -8.65
CA SER A 213 6.60 2.94 -8.23
C SER A 213 6.88 4.44 -8.09
N SER A 214 6.24 5.28 -8.92
CA SER A 214 6.37 6.74 -8.82
C SER A 214 5.67 7.28 -7.58
N LEU A 215 4.51 6.75 -7.21
CA LEU A 215 3.76 7.17 -6.02
C LEU A 215 4.52 6.86 -4.72
N ILE A 216 5.12 5.68 -4.59
CA ILE A 216 5.90 5.38 -3.38
C ILE A 216 7.16 6.22 -3.31
N LEU A 217 7.87 6.40 -4.45
CA LEU A 217 9.04 7.27 -4.50
C LEU A 217 8.67 8.71 -4.12
N GLN A 218 7.56 9.23 -4.64
CA GLN A 218 7.07 10.54 -4.30
C GLN A 218 6.74 10.66 -2.80
N SER A 219 6.05 9.67 -2.23
CA SER A 219 5.75 9.63 -0.80
C SER A 219 7.02 9.64 0.05
N GLU A 220 8.00 8.80 -0.30
CA GLU A 220 9.29 8.75 0.39
C GLU A 220 10.06 10.07 0.27
N LEU A 221 10.11 10.67 -0.92
CA LEU A 221 10.80 11.95 -1.15
C LEU A 221 10.09 13.11 -0.45
N ARG A 222 8.76 13.17 -0.45
CA ARG A 222 7.99 14.17 0.30
C ARG A 222 8.27 14.09 1.80
N ARG A 223 8.43 12.87 2.33
CA ARG A 223 8.77 12.66 3.74
C ARG A 223 10.19 13.08 4.06
N LEU A 224 11.15 12.76 3.18
CA LEU A 224 12.55 13.15 3.33
C LEU A 224 12.77 14.66 3.15
N PHE A 225 12.02 15.28 2.23
CA PHE A 225 12.20 16.68 1.84
C PHE A 225 10.88 17.46 1.87
N PRO A 226 10.28 17.73 3.04
CA PRO A 226 9.00 18.43 3.16
C PRO A 226 9.03 19.88 2.62
N MET A 227 10.23 20.43 2.44
CA MET A 227 10.46 21.77 1.88
C MET A 227 10.52 21.79 0.34
N ILE A 228 10.43 20.62 -0.32
CA ILE A 228 10.46 20.50 -1.78
C ILE A 228 9.06 20.23 -2.31
N GLU A 229 8.65 20.96 -3.34
CA GLU A 229 7.42 20.69 -4.09
C GLU A 229 7.69 19.69 -5.20
N PHE A 230 7.08 18.52 -5.15
CA PHE A 230 7.29 17.44 -6.12
C PHE A 230 6.20 17.45 -7.19
N LYS A 231 6.62 17.51 -8.46
CA LYS A 231 5.78 17.27 -9.64
C LYS A 231 6.10 15.90 -10.23
N GLU A 232 5.09 15.19 -10.68
CA GLU A 232 5.26 13.86 -11.28
C GLU A 232 5.39 13.96 -12.81
N THR A 233 6.31 13.17 -13.37
CA THR A 233 6.26 12.74 -14.76
C THR A 233 6.48 11.24 -14.83
N ASN A 234 5.69 10.55 -15.65
CA ASN A 234 5.71 9.09 -15.72
C ASN A 234 6.76 8.51 -16.69
N ALA A 235 7.30 9.32 -17.61
CA ALA A 235 8.25 8.83 -18.59
C ALA A 235 9.38 9.85 -18.88
N VAL A 236 10.56 9.33 -19.20
CA VAL A 236 11.73 10.15 -19.59
C VAL A 236 11.41 11.09 -20.77
N ARG A 237 10.57 10.63 -21.71
CA ARG A 237 10.14 11.43 -22.88
C ARG A 237 9.20 12.59 -22.52
N GLU A 238 8.53 12.53 -21.39
CA GLU A 238 7.63 13.60 -20.94
C GLU A 238 8.40 14.79 -20.37
N ILE A 239 9.67 14.60 -19.98
CA ILE A 239 10.54 15.69 -19.52
C ILE A 239 10.75 16.73 -20.62
N GLU A 240 10.86 16.32 -21.87
CA GLU A 240 11.02 17.22 -23.02
C GLU A 240 9.82 18.17 -23.20
N ASN A 241 8.64 17.75 -22.69
CA ASN A 241 7.41 18.55 -22.76
C ASN A 241 7.21 19.43 -21.50
N VAL A 242 8.03 19.28 -20.48
CA VAL A 242 7.96 20.08 -19.25
C VAL A 242 8.88 21.29 -19.36
N SER A 243 8.33 22.49 -19.18
CA SER A 243 9.15 23.70 -19.22
C SER A 243 10.27 23.63 -18.18
N GLU A 244 11.52 23.83 -18.60
CA GLU A 244 12.70 23.86 -17.72
C GLU A 244 12.60 24.89 -16.58
N LYS A 245 11.73 25.90 -16.72
CA LYS A 245 11.46 26.91 -15.68
C LYS A 245 10.51 26.42 -14.59
N SER A 246 9.86 25.25 -14.78
CA SER A 246 8.86 24.75 -13.86
C SER A 246 9.41 23.85 -12.76
N TYR A 247 10.69 23.50 -12.79
CA TYR A 247 11.39 22.70 -11.78
C TYR A 247 12.86 23.09 -11.67
N ASP A 248 13.44 22.81 -10.51
CA ASP A 248 14.83 23.15 -10.17
C ASP A 248 15.73 21.93 -10.20
N ILE A 249 15.21 20.79 -9.76
CA ILE A 249 15.94 19.52 -9.59
C ILE A 249 15.12 18.34 -10.09
N ILE A 250 15.79 17.22 -10.32
CA ILE A 250 15.18 15.96 -10.75
C ILE A 250 15.60 14.83 -9.79
N PHE A 251 14.63 14.05 -9.34
CA PHE A 251 14.86 12.75 -8.72
C PHE A 251 14.50 11.65 -9.71
N SER A 252 15.45 10.78 -10.04
CA SER A 252 15.24 9.78 -11.09
C SER A 252 15.69 8.39 -10.69
N THR A 253 14.95 7.37 -11.13
CA THR A 253 15.33 5.97 -11.01
C THR A 253 16.13 5.43 -12.20
N VAL A 254 16.32 6.27 -13.23
CA VAL A 254 17.07 5.95 -14.45
C VAL A 254 17.99 7.10 -14.86
N PRO A 255 19.05 6.86 -15.64
CA PRO A 255 19.89 7.92 -16.18
C PRO A 255 19.10 8.86 -17.08
N ILE A 256 19.32 10.18 -16.93
CA ILE A 256 18.70 11.23 -17.72
C ILE A 256 19.79 12.20 -18.15
N GLU A 257 19.80 12.57 -19.42
CA GLU A 257 20.65 13.63 -19.96
C GLU A 257 19.91 14.97 -19.84
N THR A 258 20.37 15.85 -18.97
CA THR A 258 19.79 17.18 -18.73
C THR A 258 20.83 18.12 -18.15
N ALA A 259 20.63 19.43 -18.33
CA ALA A 259 21.44 20.47 -17.71
C ALA A 259 21.11 20.67 -16.21
N LYS A 260 19.98 20.15 -15.73
CA LYS A 260 19.54 20.25 -14.33
C LYS A 260 20.22 19.21 -13.45
N LYS A 261 20.27 19.46 -12.14
CA LYS A 261 20.81 18.50 -11.17
C LYS A 261 19.88 17.30 -11.06
N VAL A 262 20.45 16.10 -11.25
CA VAL A 262 19.73 14.82 -11.12
C VAL A 262 20.25 14.07 -9.90
N TYR A 263 19.33 13.64 -9.03
CA TYR A 263 19.61 12.75 -7.92
C TYR A 263 19.09 11.35 -8.26
N PHE A 264 20.00 10.39 -8.25
CA PHE A 264 19.64 8.98 -8.49
C PHE A 264 19.00 8.39 -7.24
N THR A 265 17.83 7.79 -7.42
CA THR A 265 17.03 7.21 -6.35
C THR A 265 16.54 5.82 -6.72
N LYS A 266 16.07 5.08 -5.72
CA LYS A 266 15.29 3.85 -5.91
C LYS A 266 13.87 4.10 -5.44
N PRO A 267 12.86 3.41 -5.98
CA PRO A 267 11.48 3.51 -5.49
C PRO A 267 11.37 3.20 -4.00
N ILE A 268 12.16 2.24 -3.52
CA ILE A 268 12.34 1.95 -2.09
C ILE A 268 13.83 2.07 -1.77
N MET A 269 14.15 2.92 -0.83
CA MET A 269 15.50 3.20 -0.38
C MET A 269 15.74 2.65 1.02
N SER A 270 16.89 2.02 1.22
CA SER A 270 17.39 1.69 2.56
C SER A 270 17.67 2.97 3.35
N SER A 271 17.76 2.86 4.67
CA SER A 271 18.07 4.01 5.53
C SER A 271 19.41 4.68 5.20
N LEU A 272 20.38 3.88 4.76
CA LEU A 272 21.67 4.40 4.30
C LEU A 272 21.53 5.25 3.03
N GLU A 273 20.77 4.74 2.06
CA GLU A 273 20.51 5.46 0.80
C GLU A 273 19.70 6.74 1.03
N LYS A 274 18.70 6.72 1.93
CA LYS A 274 17.94 7.90 2.36
C LYS A 274 18.85 8.96 2.97
N ASN A 275 19.75 8.57 3.88
CA ASN A 275 20.71 9.48 4.50
C ASN A 275 21.69 10.07 3.50
N GLN A 276 22.24 9.25 2.61
CA GLN A 276 23.13 9.72 1.55
C GLN A 276 22.43 10.73 0.64
N LEU A 277 21.20 10.43 0.24
CA LEU A 277 20.39 11.32 -0.58
C LEU A 277 20.09 12.65 0.14
N MET A 278 19.70 12.59 1.43
CA MET A 278 19.48 13.80 2.23
C MET A 278 20.72 14.67 2.31
N HIS A 279 21.87 14.08 2.63
CA HIS A 279 23.14 14.81 2.68
C HIS A 279 23.51 15.45 1.33
N GLN A 280 23.32 14.74 0.22
CA GLN A 280 23.60 15.29 -1.12
C GLN A 280 22.71 16.49 -1.44
N VAL A 281 21.40 16.35 -1.22
CA VAL A 281 20.43 17.42 -1.53
C VAL A 281 20.64 18.62 -0.61
N GLN A 282 20.91 18.39 0.68
CA GLN A 282 21.19 19.46 1.63
C GLN A 282 22.48 20.22 1.31
N SER A 283 23.54 19.50 0.98
CA SER A 283 24.83 20.10 0.62
C SER A 283 24.72 20.95 -0.64
N ASP A 284 23.94 20.50 -1.64
CA ASP A 284 23.80 21.21 -2.90
C ASP A 284 22.88 22.44 -2.82
N TRP A 285 21.86 22.43 -1.93
CA TRP A 285 20.77 23.42 -1.91
C TRP A 285 20.59 24.18 -0.59
N LEU A 286 21.48 23.97 0.40
CA LEU A 286 21.45 24.67 1.69
C LEU A 286 20.05 24.71 2.35
N LEU A 287 19.30 23.60 2.30
CA LEU A 287 17.93 23.52 2.83
C LEU A 287 17.94 23.66 4.35
N PRO A 288 17.22 24.63 4.95
CA PRO A 288 17.14 24.78 6.39
C PRO A 288 16.28 23.68 7.04
N GLY A 289 16.67 23.19 8.20
CA GLY A 289 15.82 22.44 9.12
C GLY A 289 15.88 20.91 9.07
N ILE A 290 16.68 20.30 8.19
CA ILE A 290 16.87 18.85 8.15
C ILE A 290 18.34 18.51 8.38
N SER A 291 18.84 18.79 9.58
CA SER A 291 20.20 18.36 9.95
C SER A 291 20.09 17.04 10.73
N MET A 292 20.30 15.90 10.08
CA MET A 292 20.77 14.73 10.81
C MET A 292 22.27 14.94 11.07
N PRO A 293 22.72 14.96 12.32
CA PRO A 293 24.14 15.06 12.60
C PRO A 293 24.86 13.86 12.00
N ASP A 294 25.95 14.11 11.26
CA ASP A 294 26.83 13.03 10.82
C ASP A 294 27.36 12.30 12.07
N VAL A 295 27.58 11.00 11.96
CA VAL A 295 28.25 10.21 13.00
C VAL A 295 29.57 10.85 13.42
N LYS A 296 30.26 11.49 12.49
CA LYS A 296 31.49 12.23 12.73
C LYS A 296 31.25 13.46 13.61
N ASP A 297 30.21 14.23 13.35
CA ASP A 297 29.83 15.42 14.15
C ASP A 297 29.45 15.02 15.58
N ILE A 298 28.71 13.90 15.73
CA ILE A 298 28.38 13.34 17.05
C ILE A 298 29.64 12.90 17.76
N LEU A 299 30.56 12.23 17.09
CA LEU A 299 31.83 11.80 17.67
C LEU A 299 32.69 12.99 18.10
N ASP A 300 32.78 14.01 17.26
CA ASP A 300 33.57 15.22 17.54
C ASP A 300 32.95 15.99 18.73
N ALA A 301 31.60 16.06 18.83
CA ALA A 301 30.92 16.62 19.98
C ALA A 301 31.12 15.81 21.28
N LEU A 302 31.24 14.50 21.19
CA LEU A 302 31.45 13.62 22.36
C LEU A 302 32.92 13.53 22.81
N LYS A 303 33.90 13.81 21.95
CA LYS A 303 35.34 13.75 22.26
C LYS A 303 35.75 14.44 23.58
N PRO A 304 35.22 15.63 23.93
CA PRO A 304 35.57 16.27 25.19
C PRO A 304 35.06 15.54 26.43
N TYR A 305 34.10 14.66 26.29
CA TYR A 305 33.36 14.03 27.41
C TYR A 305 33.61 12.51 27.53
N ILE A 306 34.27 11.89 26.54
CA ILE A 306 34.52 10.43 26.55
C ILE A 306 36.03 10.10 26.47
N SER A 307 36.42 9.08 27.17
CA SER A 307 37.75 8.45 27.01
C SER A 307 37.58 7.01 26.51
N LEU A 308 38.25 6.67 25.41
CA LEU A 308 38.17 5.33 24.84
C LEU A 308 38.96 4.33 25.74
N LYS A 309 38.37 3.14 25.98
CA LYS A 309 39.05 2.05 26.67
C LYS A 309 40.30 1.63 25.89
N LYS A 310 41.37 1.20 26.62
CA LYS A 310 42.62 0.68 26.01
C LYS A 310 42.28 -0.39 24.95
N GLY A 311 42.73 -0.17 23.70
CA GLY A 311 42.51 -1.07 22.58
C GLY A 311 41.31 -0.75 21.69
N VAL A 312 40.49 0.26 22.03
CA VAL A 312 39.39 0.74 21.18
C VAL A 312 39.82 1.99 20.40
N THR A 313 39.72 1.95 19.09
CA THR A 313 40.03 3.09 18.21
C THR A 313 38.83 3.92 17.88
N GLU A 314 39.01 5.21 17.56
CA GLU A 314 37.96 6.11 17.10
C GLU A 314 37.23 5.57 15.84
N ALA A 315 38.00 4.94 14.94
CA ALA A 315 37.46 4.28 13.77
C ALA A 315 36.54 3.07 14.09
N GLN A 316 36.79 2.39 15.19
CA GLN A 316 35.91 1.32 15.67
C GLN A 316 34.64 1.91 16.28
N LEU A 317 34.75 2.97 17.07
CA LEU A 317 33.60 3.68 17.64
C LEU A 317 32.73 4.29 16.55
N TYR A 318 33.34 4.93 15.55
CA TYR A 318 32.63 5.43 14.35
C TYR A 318 31.84 4.31 13.67
N ARG A 319 32.44 3.15 13.40
CA ARG A 319 31.75 2.02 12.75
C ARG A 319 30.59 1.48 13.60
N VAL A 320 30.71 1.46 14.91
CA VAL A 320 29.65 1.01 15.83
C VAL A 320 28.51 2.03 15.84
N LEU A 321 28.79 3.31 15.96
CA LEU A 321 27.79 4.37 15.93
C LEU A 321 27.09 4.43 14.57
N HIS A 322 27.85 4.40 13.48
CA HIS A 322 27.33 4.38 12.12
C HIS A 322 26.37 3.20 11.88
N ARG A 323 26.77 1.98 12.35
CA ARG A 323 25.92 0.79 12.28
C ARG A 323 24.65 0.93 13.14
N LYS A 324 24.77 1.50 14.33
CA LYS A 324 23.65 1.70 15.26
C LYS A 324 22.67 2.76 14.73
N MET A 325 23.16 3.89 14.24
CA MET A 325 22.32 4.94 13.67
C MET A 325 21.59 4.48 12.40
N ASN A 326 22.28 3.79 11.49
CA ASN A 326 21.64 3.20 10.32
C ASN A 326 20.61 2.13 10.71
N LYS A 327 20.88 1.33 11.76
CA LYS A 327 19.95 0.32 12.25
C LYS A 327 18.72 0.92 12.92
N ILE A 328 18.81 2.11 13.50
CA ILE A 328 17.66 2.84 14.04
C ILE A 328 16.73 3.27 12.92
N LEU A 329 17.27 3.67 11.76
CA LEU A 329 16.47 4.08 10.60
C LEU A 329 15.86 2.90 9.82
N GLU A 330 16.47 1.70 9.86
CA GLU A 330 15.92 0.47 9.27
C GLU A 330 14.71 -0.09 10.03
N LYS A 331 14.40 0.45 11.22
CA LYS A 331 13.38 -0.09 12.14
C LYS A 331 12.13 0.77 12.28
N GLU A 332 11.80 1.65 11.34
CA GLU A 332 10.59 2.47 11.49
C GLU A 332 9.31 1.63 11.66
N GLU A 333 9.18 0.51 10.95
CA GLU A 333 8.04 -0.39 11.15
C GLU A 333 8.12 -1.15 12.48
N ASP A 334 9.33 -1.50 12.93
CA ASP A 334 9.55 -2.14 14.24
C ASP A 334 9.35 -1.18 15.42
N LEU A 335 9.37 0.14 15.21
CA LEU A 335 9.06 1.15 16.23
C LEU A 335 7.56 1.37 16.42
N ARG A 336 6.72 0.92 15.50
CA ARG A 336 5.27 0.97 15.66
C ARG A 336 4.84 -0.04 16.72
N PRO A 337 3.89 0.31 17.59
CA PRO A 337 3.49 -0.57 18.68
C PRO A 337 2.90 -1.88 18.16
N MET A 338 3.19 -2.96 18.86
CA MET A 338 2.56 -4.26 18.66
C MET A 338 1.14 -4.26 19.24
N LEU A 339 0.31 -5.20 18.82
CA LEU A 339 -1.04 -5.36 19.38
C LEU A 339 -1.01 -5.62 20.89
N SER A 340 -0.08 -6.47 21.34
CA SER A 340 0.12 -6.79 22.76
C SER A 340 0.64 -5.62 23.62
N GLU A 341 1.19 -4.59 23.01
CA GLU A 341 1.59 -3.35 23.71
C GLU A 341 0.39 -2.41 23.89
N LEU A 342 -0.62 -2.46 23.02
CA LEU A 342 -1.85 -1.67 23.10
C LEU A 342 -2.95 -2.35 23.88
N LEU A 343 -3.07 -3.70 23.74
CA LEU A 343 -4.04 -4.51 24.50
C LEU A 343 -3.36 -5.14 25.73
N THR A 344 -3.66 -4.56 26.87
CA THR A 344 -3.09 -4.92 28.18
C THR A 344 -4.19 -5.29 29.17
N THR A 345 -3.84 -5.68 30.38
CA THR A 345 -4.82 -5.93 31.47
C THR A 345 -5.65 -4.73 31.82
N GLU A 346 -5.20 -3.51 31.47
CA GLU A 346 -5.92 -2.25 31.72
C GLU A 346 -6.89 -1.88 30.61
N THR A 347 -6.66 -2.41 29.38
CA THR A 347 -7.44 -2.07 28.18
C THR A 347 -8.32 -3.22 27.67
N VAL A 348 -8.19 -4.41 28.26
CA VAL A 348 -9.03 -5.60 27.92
C VAL A 348 -10.04 -5.83 29.04
N GLN A 349 -11.31 -6.06 28.66
CA GLN A 349 -12.42 -6.28 29.59
C GLN A 349 -13.23 -7.50 29.16
N VAL A 350 -13.82 -8.20 30.15
CA VAL A 350 -14.79 -9.26 29.94
C VAL A 350 -16.03 -8.93 30.77
N LEU A 351 -17.19 -8.84 30.12
CA LEU A 351 -18.47 -8.60 30.74
C LEU A 351 -19.47 -9.73 30.41
N PRO A 352 -20.46 -10.02 31.29
CA PRO A 352 -21.47 -10.99 30.98
C PRO A 352 -22.39 -10.56 29.84
N GLU A 353 -22.83 -9.32 29.83
CA GLU A 353 -23.71 -8.75 28.82
C GLU A 353 -23.63 -7.22 28.81
N VAL A 354 -24.09 -6.61 27.72
CA VAL A 354 -24.37 -5.16 27.59
C VAL A 354 -25.80 -4.96 27.13
N ALA A 355 -26.36 -3.77 27.34
CA ALA A 355 -27.77 -3.50 27.02
C ALA A 355 -28.05 -3.57 25.51
N ASP A 356 -27.17 -3.01 24.71
CA ASP A 356 -27.24 -2.98 23.25
C ASP A 356 -25.85 -2.71 22.64
N TRP A 357 -25.75 -2.61 21.33
CA TRP A 357 -24.49 -2.34 20.65
C TRP A 357 -23.87 -0.97 20.97
N ARG A 358 -24.69 0.06 21.31
CA ARG A 358 -24.20 1.38 21.72
C ARG A 358 -23.52 1.31 23.07
N ALA A 359 -24.15 0.58 23.99
CA ALA A 359 -23.53 0.26 25.28
C ALA A 359 -22.24 -0.54 25.09
N GLY A 360 -22.21 -1.48 24.12
CA GLY A 360 -21.02 -2.25 23.77
C GLY A 360 -19.85 -1.37 23.32
N ILE A 361 -20.09 -0.40 22.43
CA ILE A 361 -19.08 0.59 21.99
C ILE A 361 -18.62 1.44 23.19
N THR A 362 -19.57 1.95 23.97
CA THR A 362 -19.26 2.79 25.12
C THR A 362 -18.41 2.05 26.17
N GLU A 363 -18.78 0.83 26.53
CA GLU A 363 -18.03 0.01 27.49
C GLU A 363 -16.62 -0.33 26.96
N ALA A 364 -16.52 -0.70 25.66
CA ALA A 364 -15.24 -0.97 25.03
C ALA A 364 -14.30 0.26 25.06
N ALA A 365 -14.84 1.46 24.91
CA ALA A 365 -14.07 2.70 24.87
C ALA A 365 -13.68 3.24 26.26
N LYS A 366 -14.33 2.80 27.35
CA LYS A 366 -14.06 3.29 28.72
C LYS A 366 -12.58 3.27 29.13
N PRO A 367 -11.81 2.19 28.86
CA PRO A 367 -10.39 2.18 29.20
C PRO A 367 -9.60 3.31 28.52
N LEU A 368 -9.92 3.59 27.24
CA LEU A 368 -9.27 4.66 26.47
C LEU A 368 -9.68 6.05 26.95
N LEU A 369 -10.90 6.22 27.41
CA LEU A 369 -11.36 7.46 28.05
C LEU A 369 -10.65 7.64 29.38
N LYS A 370 -10.54 6.59 30.19
CA LYS A 370 -9.92 6.62 31.51
C LYS A 370 -8.42 6.95 31.47
N ASN A 371 -7.70 6.42 30.47
CA ASN A 371 -6.27 6.69 30.30
C ASN A 371 -5.97 7.98 29.50
N GLY A 372 -7.03 8.71 29.07
CA GLY A 372 -6.91 9.98 28.36
C GLY A 372 -6.57 9.84 26.86
N SER A 373 -6.61 8.64 26.30
CA SER A 373 -6.35 8.43 24.86
C SER A 373 -7.42 9.04 23.98
N ILE A 374 -8.67 9.09 24.46
CA ILE A 374 -9.81 9.68 23.76
C ILE A 374 -10.60 10.62 24.68
N THR A 375 -11.49 11.41 24.09
CA THR A 375 -12.52 12.20 24.78
C THR A 375 -13.89 11.55 24.65
N GLU A 376 -14.87 11.99 25.48
CA GLU A 376 -16.28 11.52 25.36
C GLU A 376 -16.85 11.76 23.96
N LYS A 377 -16.50 12.88 23.34
CA LYS A 377 -16.89 13.21 21.96
C LYS A 377 -16.52 12.11 20.95
N TYR A 378 -15.41 11.41 21.17
CA TYR A 378 -14.98 10.32 20.30
C TYR A 378 -15.93 9.11 20.36
N ILE A 379 -16.48 8.82 21.53
CA ILE A 379 -17.47 7.75 21.72
C ILE A 379 -18.74 8.08 20.95
N ASP A 380 -19.23 9.31 21.11
CA ASP A 380 -20.42 9.78 20.36
C ASP A 380 -20.19 9.71 18.85
N ALA A 381 -19.01 10.10 18.38
CA ALA A 381 -18.66 10.04 16.96
C ALA A 381 -18.64 8.62 16.42
N MET A 382 -18.13 7.63 17.17
CA MET A 382 -18.16 6.22 16.78
C MET A 382 -19.59 5.71 16.63
N ILE A 383 -20.48 6.04 17.58
CA ILE A 383 -21.89 5.63 17.55
C ILE A 383 -22.62 6.30 16.37
N GLN A 384 -22.47 7.61 16.19
CA GLN A 384 -23.09 8.36 15.08
C GLN A 384 -22.64 7.85 13.71
N LYS A 385 -21.38 7.45 13.58
CA LYS A 385 -20.90 6.85 12.33
C LYS A 385 -21.63 5.55 12.00
N VAL A 386 -21.83 4.67 12.98
CA VAL A 386 -22.58 3.41 12.78
C VAL A 386 -24.04 3.71 12.41
N GLU A 387 -24.69 4.66 13.06
CA GLU A 387 -26.06 5.08 12.75
C GLU A 387 -26.20 5.66 11.35
N SER A 388 -25.19 6.41 10.89
CA SER A 388 -25.23 7.11 9.60
C SER A 388 -24.81 6.24 8.42
N PHE A 389 -23.84 5.34 8.61
CA PHE A 389 -23.20 4.58 7.54
C PHE A 389 -23.47 3.07 7.60
N GLY A 390 -24.25 2.63 8.59
CA GLY A 390 -24.56 1.20 8.75
C GLY A 390 -23.49 0.40 9.49
N PRO A 391 -23.51 -0.94 9.39
CA PRO A 391 -22.68 -1.84 10.20
C PRO A 391 -21.23 -1.97 9.70
N PHE A 392 -20.63 -0.89 9.19
CA PHE A 392 -19.28 -0.89 8.61
C PHE A 392 -18.19 -1.33 9.58
N ILE A 393 -18.42 -1.22 10.89
CA ILE A 393 -17.48 -1.66 11.93
C ILE A 393 -17.46 -3.19 12.12
N HIS A 394 -18.40 -3.95 11.54
CA HIS A 394 -18.42 -5.40 11.58
C HIS A 394 -17.38 -5.97 10.61
N ILE A 395 -16.19 -6.27 11.12
CA ILE A 395 -15.03 -6.64 10.29
C ILE A 395 -14.94 -8.13 9.96
N CYS A 396 -15.48 -8.99 10.83
CA CYS A 396 -15.61 -10.43 10.63
C CYS A 396 -16.66 -10.97 11.61
N PRO A 397 -17.11 -12.25 11.50
CA PRO A 397 -18.08 -12.82 12.41
C PRO A 397 -17.71 -12.56 13.86
N ASP A 398 -18.69 -12.19 14.68
CA ASP A 398 -18.57 -11.89 16.11
C ASP A 398 -17.75 -10.65 16.50
N VAL A 399 -17.16 -9.90 15.56
CA VAL A 399 -16.19 -8.84 15.86
C VAL A 399 -16.58 -7.50 15.26
N ALA A 400 -16.71 -6.49 16.10
CA ALA A 400 -16.80 -5.10 15.72
C ALA A 400 -15.51 -4.33 16.04
N LEU A 401 -15.10 -3.43 15.14
CA LEU A 401 -13.98 -2.52 15.30
C LEU A 401 -14.45 -1.05 15.29
N PRO A 402 -15.05 -0.55 16.41
CA PRO A 402 -15.46 0.85 16.50
C PRO A 402 -14.27 1.80 16.36
N HIS A 403 -14.41 2.79 15.47
CA HIS A 403 -13.43 3.85 15.25
C HIS A 403 -14.08 5.09 14.65
N ALA A 404 -13.45 6.25 14.85
CA ALA A 404 -13.84 7.52 14.24
C ALA A 404 -12.59 8.26 13.73
N ARG A 405 -12.72 9.51 13.29
CA ARG A 405 -11.59 10.30 12.82
C ARG A 405 -10.74 10.78 13.97
N PRO A 406 -9.41 11.01 13.79
CA PRO A 406 -8.55 11.57 14.83
C PRO A 406 -9.07 12.89 15.42
N GLU A 407 -9.60 13.77 14.56
CA GLU A 407 -10.15 15.08 14.95
C GLU A 407 -11.45 15.01 15.76
N ASP A 408 -12.10 13.85 15.80
CA ASP A 408 -13.32 13.63 16.59
C ASP A 408 -13.03 13.46 18.09
N GLY A 409 -11.75 13.47 18.49
CA GLY A 409 -11.39 13.48 19.90
C GLY A 409 -10.33 12.46 20.30
N VAL A 410 -9.41 12.08 19.42
CA VAL A 410 -8.23 11.28 19.75
C VAL A 410 -7.11 12.18 20.26
N ASN A 411 -6.55 11.85 21.43
CA ASN A 411 -5.39 12.54 22.01
C ASN A 411 -4.09 11.75 21.74
N GLN A 412 -4.16 10.43 21.76
CA GLN A 412 -3.03 9.53 21.49
C GLN A 412 -3.51 8.17 20.98
N LEU A 413 -2.62 7.44 20.31
CA LEU A 413 -2.91 6.08 19.86
C LEU A 413 -3.31 5.20 21.04
N GLY A 414 -4.39 4.45 20.87
CA GLY A 414 -4.87 3.48 21.87
C GLY A 414 -5.75 2.41 21.25
N MET A 415 -5.73 1.22 21.86
CA MET A 415 -6.68 0.13 21.59
C MET A 415 -7.24 -0.43 22.88
N SER A 416 -8.51 -0.81 22.84
CA SER A 416 -9.15 -1.54 23.92
C SER A 416 -10.03 -2.65 23.36
N LEU A 417 -10.25 -3.70 24.14
CA LEU A 417 -11.06 -4.83 23.78
C LEU A 417 -12.09 -5.12 24.88
N LEU A 418 -13.35 -5.24 24.47
CA LEU A 418 -14.43 -5.74 25.32
C LEU A 418 -14.92 -7.06 24.73
N LYS A 419 -14.90 -8.12 25.55
CA LYS A 419 -15.56 -9.38 25.28
C LYS A 419 -16.84 -9.48 26.10
N ILE A 420 -17.96 -9.81 25.46
CA ILE A 420 -19.25 -10.06 26.11
C ILE A 420 -19.64 -11.52 25.93
N GLN A 421 -20.22 -12.13 26.99
CA GLN A 421 -20.64 -13.55 26.93
C GLN A 421 -21.91 -13.71 26.11
N LYS A 422 -22.89 -12.81 26.30
CA LYS A 422 -24.10 -12.76 25.50
C LYS A 422 -23.95 -11.74 24.39
N SER A 423 -24.10 -12.18 23.15
CA SER A 423 -23.98 -11.34 21.96
C SER A 423 -25.02 -10.22 21.90
N VAL A 424 -24.71 -9.20 21.12
CA VAL A 424 -25.67 -8.15 20.73
C VAL A 424 -25.66 -7.98 19.22
N ASP A 425 -26.83 -7.67 18.68
CA ASP A 425 -27.00 -7.43 17.25
C ASP A 425 -26.70 -5.96 16.93
N LEU A 426 -25.72 -5.72 16.05
CA LEU A 426 -25.40 -4.37 15.59
C LEU A 426 -26.55 -3.85 14.72
N LEU A 427 -27.05 -2.66 15.04
CA LEU A 427 -28.22 -2.04 14.40
C LEU A 427 -29.48 -2.93 14.46
N GLU A 428 -29.60 -3.81 15.45
CA GLU A 428 -30.74 -4.72 15.64
C GLU A 428 -30.92 -5.71 14.47
N ASP A 429 -29.85 -5.96 13.68
CA ASP A 429 -29.84 -6.94 12.59
C ASP A 429 -29.08 -8.22 13.03
N PRO A 430 -29.77 -9.38 13.14
CA PRO A 430 -29.18 -10.65 13.55
C PRO A 430 -28.02 -11.14 12.65
N LYS A 431 -27.86 -10.57 11.47
CA LYS A 431 -26.73 -10.86 10.58
C LYS A 431 -25.41 -10.26 11.10
N HIS A 432 -25.49 -9.33 12.03
CA HIS A 432 -24.38 -8.62 12.60
C HIS A 432 -24.27 -8.83 14.09
N GLU A 433 -24.27 -10.12 14.50
CA GLU A 433 -24.07 -10.55 15.87
C GLU A 433 -22.64 -10.29 16.32
N ILE A 434 -22.44 -9.66 17.50
CA ILE A 434 -21.15 -9.23 18.02
C ILE A 434 -20.92 -9.76 19.43
N HIS A 435 -19.76 -10.39 19.65
CA HIS A 435 -19.24 -10.80 20.96
C HIS A 435 -17.99 -10.02 21.37
N LEU A 436 -17.27 -9.44 20.40
CA LEU A 436 -16.01 -8.73 20.61
C LEU A 436 -16.10 -7.31 20.04
N PHE A 437 -15.92 -6.31 20.89
CA PHE A 437 -15.77 -4.91 20.50
C PHE A 437 -14.31 -4.50 20.69
N ILE A 438 -13.63 -4.15 19.61
CA ILE A 438 -12.22 -3.70 19.63
C ILE A 438 -12.19 -2.24 19.24
N CYS A 439 -12.11 -1.35 20.23
CA CYS A 439 -12.07 0.09 19.98
C CYS A 439 -10.65 0.52 19.60
N LEU A 440 -10.53 1.30 18.51
CA LEU A 440 -9.27 1.88 18.05
C LEU A 440 -9.36 3.39 18.05
N ALA A 441 -8.42 4.04 18.72
CA ALA A 441 -8.13 5.47 18.66
C ALA A 441 -6.83 5.67 17.86
N ALA A 442 -6.94 5.98 16.58
CA ALA A 442 -5.78 6.23 15.73
C ALA A 442 -5.44 7.72 15.73
N SER A 443 -4.21 8.08 16.06
CA SER A 443 -3.74 9.49 16.04
C SER A 443 -3.27 9.92 14.64
N ASP A 444 -2.98 8.98 13.76
CA ASP A 444 -2.53 9.17 12.37
C ASP A 444 -2.82 7.91 11.54
N ASN A 445 -2.47 7.96 10.25
CA ASN A 445 -2.75 6.86 9.31
C ASN A 445 -1.69 5.73 9.32
N GLU A 446 -0.67 5.79 10.18
CA GLU A 446 0.49 4.90 10.07
C GLU A 446 0.79 4.12 11.36
N THR A 447 0.73 4.78 12.51
CA THR A 447 1.27 4.27 13.78
C THR A 447 0.57 2.99 14.24
N HIS A 448 -0.73 2.84 13.94
CA HIS A 448 -1.55 1.69 14.31
C HIS A 448 -1.47 0.50 13.35
N LEU A 449 -0.87 0.65 12.16
CA LEU A 449 -0.89 -0.38 11.09
C LEU A 449 -0.29 -1.73 11.52
N ARG A 450 0.77 -1.70 12.34
CA ARG A 450 1.41 -2.93 12.83
C ARG A 450 0.47 -3.72 13.75
N ALA A 451 -0.16 -3.05 14.68
CA ALA A 451 -1.14 -3.66 15.60
C ALA A 451 -2.35 -4.20 14.84
N LEU A 452 -2.88 -3.45 13.85
CA LEU A 452 -3.98 -3.92 13.01
C LEU A 452 -3.58 -5.11 12.14
N SER A 453 -2.40 -5.12 11.58
CA SER A 453 -1.89 -6.27 10.81
C SER A 453 -1.83 -7.54 11.68
N SER A 454 -1.38 -7.43 12.94
CA SER A 454 -1.40 -8.55 13.89
C SER A 454 -2.82 -8.95 14.22
N LEU A 455 -3.71 -8.02 14.51
CA LEU A 455 -5.12 -8.28 14.81
C LEU A 455 -5.80 -9.03 13.66
N THR A 456 -5.70 -8.52 12.44
CA THR A 456 -6.34 -9.15 11.28
C THR A 456 -5.78 -10.54 11.00
N LYS A 457 -4.49 -10.78 11.21
CA LYS A 457 -3.86 -12.10 11.11
C LYS A 457 -4.43 -13.09 12.14
N ILE A 458 -4.71 -12.63 13.37
CA ILE A 458 -5.31 -13.45 14.42
C ILE A 458 -6.76 -13.76 14.06
N LEU A 459 -7.56 -12.77 13.68
CA LEU A 459 -8.98 -12.90 13.37
C LEU A 459 -9.25 -13.71 12.08
N SER A 460 -8.33 -13.74 11.13
CA SER A 460 -8.45 -14.54 9.91
C SER A 460 -8.33 -16.05 10.16
N LYS A 461 -7.73 -16.46 11.27
CA LYS A 461 -7.63 -17.86 11.66
C LYS A 461 -8.88 -18.27 12.46
N LYS A 462 -9.72 -19.13 11.88
CA LYS A 462 -10.96 -19.60 12.54
C LYS A 462 -10.74 -20.11 13.95
N GLU A 463 -9.67 -20.87 14.19
CA GLU A 463 -9.33 -21.39 15.50
C GLU A 463 -9.04 -20.29 16.52
N SER A 464 -8.26 -19.29 16.15
CA SER A 464 -7.91 -18.15 17.02
C SER A 464 -9.14 -17.29 17.32
N LEU A 465 -9.99 -17.03 16.33
CA LEU A 465 -11.26 -16.32 16.52
C LEU A 465 -12.18 -17.08 17.48
N HIS A 466 -12.38 -18.38 17.27
CA HIS A 466 -13.18 -19.23 18.17
C HIS A 466 -12.66 -19.20 19.62
N ARG A 467 -11.33 -19.27 19.79
CA ARG A 467 -10.71 -19.17 21.12
C ARG A 467 -10.95 -17.80 21.76
N LEU A 468 -10.88 -16.71 21.01
CA LEU A 468 -11.17 -15.35 21.52
C LEU A 468 -12.63 -15.19 21.94
N VAL A 469 -13.56 -15.71 21.14
CA VAL A 469 -15.01 -15.67 21.46
C VAL A 469 -15.32 -16.55 22.65
N ALA A 470 -14.65 -17.69 22.80
CA ALA A 470 -14.83 -18.60 23.91
C ALA A 470 -14.11 -18.22 25.22
N ALA A 471 -13.18 -17.24 25.16
CA ALA A 471 -12.40 -16.82 26.32
C ALA A 471 -13.30 -16.21 27.41
N GLU A 472 -13.09 -16.64 28.65
CA GLU A 472 -13.86 -16.18 29.81
C GLU A 472 -13.10 -15.18 30.67
N THR A 473 -11.79 -15.06 30.48
CA THR A 473 -10.91 -14.21 31.30
C THR A 473 -9.98 -13.33 30.47
N VAL A 474 -9.60 -12.18 31.03
CA VAL A 474 -8.64 -11.27 30.42
C VAL A 474 -7.28 -11.94 30.14
N PRO A 475 -6.69 -12.73 31.05
CA PRO A 475 -5.43 -13.43 30.78
C PRO A 475 -5.48 -14.40 29.59
N GLU A 476 -6.62 -15.11 29.39
CA GLU A 476 -6.79 -15.97 28.22
C GLU A 476 -6.78 -15.19 26.91
N ILE A 477 -7.50 -14.06 26.86
CA ILE A 477 -7.51 -13.17 25.69
C ILE A 477 -6.09 -12.69 25.37
N LEU A 478 -5.37 -12.20 26.36
CA LEU A 478 -4.00 -11.70 26.19
C LEU A 478 -3.03 -12.79 25.75
N SER A 479 -3.19 -14.03 26.25
CA SER A 479 -2.39 -15.17 25.80
C SER A 479 -2.60 -15.48 24.32
N ILE A 480 -3.87 -15.48 23.85
CA ILE A 480 -4.20 -15.72 22.43
C ILE A 480 -3.58 -14.61 21.54
N ILE A 481 -3.63 -13.37 21.97
CA ILE A 481 -3.02 -12.24 21.25
C ILE A 481 -1.51 -12.43 21.15
N GLN A 482 -0.82 -12.74 22.26
CA GLN A 482 0.63 -12.96 22.29
C GLN A 482 1.08 -14.17 21.45
N GLU A 483 0.28 -15.24 21.43
CA GLU A 483 0.55 -16.40 20.57
C GLU A 483 0.42 -16.05 19.09
N GLY A 484 -0.57 -15.21 18.73
CA GLY A 484 -0.84 -14.81 17.36
C GLY A 484 0.17 -13.83 16.76
N GLU A 485 0.95 -13.15 17.61
CA GLU A 485 2.02 -12.22 17.19
C GLU A 485 3.38 -12.90 16.96
N LYS A 486 3.54 -14.13 17.44
CA LYS A 486 4.72 -14.98 17.18
C LYS A 486 4.65 -15.60 15.79
#